data_9522db451390bc56f64b77765558074e
#
_entry.id   9522db451390bc56f64b77765558074e
#
_cell.length_a   1.000
_cell.length_b   1.000
_cell.length_c   1.000
_cell.angle_alpha   90.00
_cell.angle_beta   90.00
_cell.angle_gamma   90.00
#
_symmetry.space_group_name_H-M   'P 1'
#
loop_
_entity.id
_entity.type
_entity.pdbx_description
1 polymer ?
#
loop_
_entity_poly.entity_id
_entity_poly.type
_entity_poly.pdbx_seq_one_letter_code
_entity_poly.pdbx_strand_id
1 'polypeptide(L)'
;MRPYVYGGLDLPEFVKKVFDAVELERNQLPSGVHVQAQIGDSVMVLSAMDPPYEEATRGSIYVYVPDVDATYQRALAAGATPISQPTDKPWKGRAAGVRDSFGNVWYVETYQG
;
A
#
# COMPACT_ATOMS: atom_id res chain seq x y z
N MET A 1 10.34 10.15 -10.43
CA MET A 1 10.43 8.70 -10.14
C MET A 1 9.15 8.28 -9.40
N ARG A 2 8.56 7.14 -9.80
CA ARG A 2 7.34 6.64 -9.19
C ARG A 2 7.52 5.20 -8.77
N PRO A 3 7.20 4.85 -7.52
CA PRO A 3 7.22 3.45 -7.09
C PRO A 3 6.25 2.61 -7.92
N TYR A 4 6.59 1.36 -8.11
CA TYR A 4 5.82 0.41 -8.90
C TYR A 4 5.50 -0.79 -8.02
N VAL A 5 4.21 -1.07 -7.84
CA VAL A 5 3.76 -2.15 -6.94
C VAL A 5 2.90 -3.14 -7.72
N TYR A 6 3.22 -4.42 -7.60
CA TYR A 6 2.49 -5.50 -8.25
C TYR A 6 1.50 -6.16 -7.31
N GLY A 7 0.37 -6.59 -7.82
CA GLY A 7 -0.60 -7.35 -7.04
C GLY A 7 -1.72 -7.89 -7.91
N GLY A 8 -2.74 -8.45 -7.26
CA GLY A 8 -3.94 -8.93 -7.92
C GLY A 8 -4.88 -7.77 -8.29
N LEU A 9 -6.00 -8.13 -8.94
CA LEU A 9 -6.93 -7.12 -9.47
C LEU A 9 -7.56 -6.24 -8.38
N ASP A 10 -7.56 -6.69 -7.14
CA ASP A 10 -8.10 -5.92 -6.03
C ASP A 10 -7.04 -5.06 -5.30
N LEU A 11 -5.79 -5.02 -5.79
CA LEU A 11 -4.76 -4.14 -5.23
C LEU A 11 -5.16 -2.66 -5.23
N PRO A 12 -5.71 -2.10 -6.31
CA PRO A 12 -6.14 -0.69 -6.27
C PRO A 12 -7.18 -0.41 -5.19
N GLU A 13 -8.12 -1.31 -4.97
CA GLU A 13 -9.13 -1.15 -3.92
C GLU A 13 -8.52 -1.18 -2.53
N PHE A 14 -7.54 -2.07 -2.32
CA PHE A 14 -6.80 -2.13 -1.06
C PHE A 14 -6.14 -0.78 -0.75
N VAL A 15 -5.41 -0.24 -1.73
CA VAL A 15 -4.68 1.02 -1.55
C VAL A 15 -5.64 2.18 -1.29
N LYS A 16 -6.76 2.23 -1.99
CA LYS A 16 -7.78 3.26 -1.78
C LYS A 16 -8.39 3.19 -0.38
N LYS A 17 -8.72 2.00 0.08
CA LYS A 17 -9.36 1.80 1.39
C LYS A 17 -8.42 2.08 2.55
N VAL A 18 -7.15 1.69 2.42
CA VAL A 18 -6.18 1.77 3.51
C VAL A 18 -5.57 3.16 3.59
N PHE A 19 -5.18 3.74 2.45
CA PHE A 19 -4.41 4.98 2.39
C PHE A 19 -5.19 6.18 1.87
N ASP A 20 -6.48 6.01 1.61
CA ASP A 20 -7.31 7.08 1.05
C ASP A 20 -6.75 7.58 -0.28
N ALA A 21 -6.20 6.66 -1.06
CA ALA A 21 -5.54 7.00 -2.31
C ALA A 21 -6.54 7.47 -3.36
N VAL A 22 -6.10 8.39 -4.21
CA VAL A 22 -6.89 8.90 -5.33
C VAL A 22 -6.37 8.28 -6.62
N GLU A 23 -7.25 7.66 -7.38
CA GLU A 23 -6.91 7.12 -8.69
C GLU A 23 -6.83 8.27 -9.70
N LEU A 24 -5.63 8.45 -10.31
CA LEU A 24 -5.40 9.51 -11.28
C LEU A 24 -5.63 9.05 -12.71
N GLU A 25 -5.24 7.81 -13.02
CA GLU A 25 -5.30 7.27 -14.37
C GLU A 25 -5.37 5.76 -14.31
N ARG A 26 -6.10 5.17 -15.26
CA ARG A 26 -6.24 3.72 -15.37
C ARG A 26 -6.07 3.31 -16.82
N ASN A 27 -5.15 2.37 -17.08
CA ASN A 27 -4.91 1.84 -18.40
C ASN A 27 -5.18 0.34 -18.40
N GLN A 28 -6.16 -0.08 -19.19
CA GLN A 28 -6.52 -1.48 -19.31
C GLN A 28 -5.52 -2.22 -20.18
N LEU A 29 -5.05 -3.38 -19.70
CA LEU A 29 -4.13 -4.27 -20.40
C LEU A 29 -4.82 -5.62 -20.64
N PRO A 30 -4.28 -6.47 -21.55
CA PRO A 30 -4.90 -7.79 -21.79
C PRO A 30 -5.03 -8.66 -20.54
N SER A 31 -4.07 -8.61 -19.61
CA SER A 31 -4.05 -9.46 -18.43
C SER A 31 -4.24 -8.70 -17.12
N GLY A 32 -4.62 -7.42 -17.18
CA GLY A 32 -4.78 -6.66 -15.97
C GLY A 32 -4.94 -5.18 -16.22
N VAL A 33 -4.55 -4.36 -15.25
CA VAL A 33 -4.71 -2.91 -15.31
C VAL A 33 -3.54 -2.23 -14.63
N HIS A 34 -3.06 -1.13 -15.22
CA HIS A 34 -2.12 -0.22 -14.57
C HIS A 34 -2.90 0.99 -14.05
N VAL A 35 -2.76 1.27 -12.77
CA VAL A 35 -3.45 2.39 -12.11
C VAL A 35 -2.39 3.32 -11.54
N GLN A 36 -2.49 4.60 -11.87
CA GLN A 36 -1.71 5.63 -11.16
C GLN A 36 -2.53 6.10 -9.99
N ALA A 37 -1.99 5.96 -8.78
CA ALA A 37 -2.67 6.31 -7.54
C ALA A 37 -1.84 7.32 -6.76
N GLN A 38 -2.50 8.30 -6.19
CA GLN A 38 -1.87 9.32 -5.37
C GLN A 38 -2.19 9.08 -3.90
N ILE A 39 -1.13 8.97 -3.09
CA ILE A 39 -1.24 8.91 -1.64
C ILE A 39 -0.55 10.17 -1.10
N GLY A 40 -1.32 11.04 -0.44
CA GLY A 40 -0.79 12.34 -0.05
C GLY A 40 -0.38 13.13 -1.29
N ASP A 41 0.89 13.53 -1.38
CA ASP A 41 1.45 14.20 -2.55
C ASP A 41 2.36 13.29 -3.39
N SER A 42 2.38 11.99 -3.10
CA SER A 42 3.18 11.02 -3.83
C SER A 42 2.31 10.21 -4.80
N VAL A 43 2.87 9.90 -5.96
CA VAL A 43 2.18 9.10 -6.98
C VAL A 43 2.90 7.78 -7.15
N MET A 44 2.15 6.68 -7.21
CA MET A 44 2.68 5.35 -7.47
C MET A 44 1.93 4.69 -8.62
N VAL A 45 2.55 3.69 -9.22
CA VAL A 45 1.92 2.86 -10.25
C VAL A 45 1.58 1.52 -9.64
N LEU A 46 0.32 1.13 -9.74
CA LEU A 46 -0.16 -0.17 -9.29
C LEU A 46 -0.38 -1.04 -10.52
N SER A 47 0.34 -2.17 -10.58
CA SER A 47 0.14 -3.14 -11.65
C SER A 47 -0.68 -4.29 -11.10
N ALA A 48 -1.98 -4.23 -11.36
CA ALA A 48 -2.93 -5.24 -10.91
C ALA A 48 -3.20 -6.22 -12.06
N MET A 49 -3.00 -7.52 -11.82
CA MET A 49 -3.06 -8.50 -12.88
C MET A 49 -3.70 -9.80 -12.40
N ASP A 50 -4.17 -10.59 -13.37
CA ASP A 50 -4.67 -11.93 -13.11
C ASP A 50 -3.51 -12.88 -12.80
N PRO A 51 -3.71 -13.86 -11.88
CA PRO A 51 -2.70 -14.90 -11.69
C PRO A 51 -2.53 -15.72 -12.96
N PRO A 52 -1.32 -16.31 -13.18
CA PRO A 52 -0.16 -16.24 -12.30
C PRO A 52 0.60 -14.91 -12.42
N TYR A 53 1.25 -14.49 -11.32
CA TYR A 53 2.03 -13.26 -11.27
C TYR A 53 3.50 -13.55 -11.55
N GLU A 54 3.80 -14.21 -12.66
CA GLU A 54 5.13 -14.76 -12.92
C GLU A 54 6.27 -13.74 -12.94
N GLU A 55 5.95 -12.51 -13.35
CA GLU A 55 6.93 -11.43 -13.40
C GLU A 55 6.79 -10.45 -12.23
N ALA A 56 5.86 -10.71 -11.32
CA ALA A 56 5.61 -9.80 -10.22
C ALA A 56 6.69 -9.92 -9.14
N THR A 57 7.19 -8.78 -8.68
CA THR A 57 8.12 -8.70 -7.58
C THR A 57 7.40 -8.11 -6.37
N ARG A 58 7.57 -8.73 -5.20
CA ARG A 58 6.99 -8.20 -3.98
C ARG A 58 7.70 -6.92 -3.59
N GLY A 59 6.89 -5.91 -3.25
CA GLY A 59 7.42 -4.60 -2.88
C GLY A 59 7.48 -4.42 -1.38
N SER A 60 8.26 -3.42 -0.98
CA SER A 60 8.31 -2.93 0.38
C SER A 60 8.14 -1.43 0.29
N ILE A 61 7.04 -0.91 0.84
CA ILE A 61 6.66 0.49 0.66
C ILE A 61 6.53 1.14 2.03
N TYR A 62 7.06 2.35 2.15
CA TYR A 62 7.02 3.13 3.38
C TYR A 62 6.13 4.35 3.13
N VAL A 63 5.07 4.47 3.92
CA VAL A 63 4.07 5.53 3.71
C VAL A 63 3.91 6.36 4.99
N TYR A 64 4.03 7.67 4.88
CA TYR A 64 3.72 8.57 5.98
C TYR A 64 2.22 8.86 5.99
N VAL A 65 1.58 8.68 7.15
CA VAL A 65 0.14 8.81 7.31
C VAL A 65 -0.19 9.70 8.51
N PRO A 66 -1.36 10.33 8.52
CA PRO A 66 -1.76 11.19 9.65
C PRO A 66 -1.99 10.43 10.96
N ASP A 67 -2.46 9.18 10.89
CA ASP A 67 -2.81 8.40 12.07
C ASP A 67 -2.47 6.93 11.82
N VAL A 68 -1.34 6.49 12.38
CA VAL A 68 -0.84 5.11 12.20
C VAL A 68 -1.84 4.08 12.71
N ASP A 69 -2.42 4.31 13.90
CA ASP A 69 -3.32 3.33 14.50
C ASP A 69 -4.56 3.12 13.63
N ALA A 70 -5.15 4.20 13.14
CA ALA A 70 -6.32 4.12 12.26
C ALA A 70 -5.98 3.43 10.94
N THR A 71 -4.83 3.78 10.33
CA THR A 71 -4.38 3.17 9.08
C THR A 71 -4.13 1.68 9.25
N TYR A 72 -3.49 1.30 10.35
CA TYR A 72 -3.23 -0.11 10.68
C TYR A 72 -4.54 -0.90 10.79
N GLN A 73 -5.53 -0.36 11.49
CA GLN A 73 -6.83 -1.02 11.64
C GLN A 73 -7.55 -1.15 10.28
N ARG A 74 -7.49 -0.11 9.45
CA ARG A 74 -8.08 -0.17 8.10
C ARG A 74 -7.40 -1.24 7.24
N ALA A 75 -6.08 -1.38 7.38
CA ALA A 75 -5.32 -2.39 6.64
C ALA A 75 -5.75 -3.80 7.04
N LEU A 76 -5.87 -4.07 8.34
CA LEU A 76 -6.33 -5.37 8.82
C LEU A 76 -7.76 -5.65 8.36
N ALA A 77 -8.64 -4.65 8.41
CA ALA A 77 -10.02 -4.79 7.96
C ALA A 77 -10.08 -5.06 6.44
N ALA A 78 -9.10 -4.59 5.68
CA ALA A 78 -9.00 -4.81 4.24
C ALA A 78 -8.29 -6.12 3.87
N GLY A 79 -7.95 -6.96 4.85
CA GLY A 79 -7.38 -8.28 4.62
C GLY A 79 -5.87 -8.39 4.77
N ALA A 80 -5.19 -7.33 5.22
CA ALA A 80 -3.76 -7.40 5.44
C ALA A 80 -3.40 -8.20 6.69
N THR A 81 -2.21 -8.79 6.69
CA THR A 81 -1.67 -9.55 7.82
C THR A 81 -0.74 -8.66 8.62
N PRO A 82 -0.84 -8.64 9.96
CA PRO A 82 0.05 -7.81 10.77
C PRO A 82 1.49 -8.32 10.72
N ILE A 83 2.45 -7.38 10.60
CA ILE A 83 3.88 -7.65 10.74
C ILE A 83 4.38 -7.07 12.05
N SER A 84 4.06 -5.79 12.33
CA SER A 84 4.38 -5.14 13.58
C SER A 84 3.25 -4.21 13.99
N GLN A 85 2.86 -4.29 15.26
CA GLN A 85 1.81 -3.44 15.81
C GLN A 85 2.28 -1.99 15.90
N PRO A 86 1.35 -1.00 15.95
CA PRO A 86 1.74 0.38 16.14
C PRO A 86 2.60 0.55 17.40
N THR A 87 3.78 1.13 17.23
CA THR A 87 4.79 1.25 18.28
C THR A 87 5.50 2.60 18.15
N ASP A 88 5.72 3.26 19.25
CA ASP A 88 6.51 4.49 19.27
C ASP A 88 7.98 4.17 19.03
N LYS A 89 8.60 4.96 18.17
CA LYS A 89 9.99 4.76 17.75
C LYS A 89 10.90 5.81 18.38
N PRO A 90 12.22 5.49 18.55
CA PRO A 90 13.16 6.44 19.16
C PRO A 90 13.28 7.77 18.43
N TRP A 91 12.97 7.83 17.14
CA TRP A 91 13.07 9.05 16.34
C TRP A 91 11.79 9.91 16.34
N LYS A 92 10.95 9.76 17.38
CA LYS A 92 9.71 10.51 17.57
C LYS A 92 8.65 10.22 16.49
N GLY A 93 8.68 9.00 15.97
CA GLY A 93 7.65 8.51 15.09
C GLY A 93 6.85 7.41 15.75
N ARG A 94 5.69 7.12 15.21
CA ARG A 94 4.91 5.94 15.59
C ARG A 94 4.67 5.16 14.30
N ALA A 95 5.06 3.90 14.29
CA ALA A 95 5.09 3.10 13.06
C ALA A 95 4.47 1.74 13.25
N ALA A 96 3.96 1.19 12.15
CA ALA A 96 3.41 -0.17 12.10
C ALA A 96 3.76 -0.80 10.76
N GLY A 97 3.59 -2.11 10.63
CA GLY A 97 3.83 -2.83 9.40
C GLY A 97 2.77 -3.87 9.15
N VAL A 98 2.35 -3.99 7.90
CA VAL A 98 1.39 -5.02 7.46
C VAL A 98 1.86 -5.60 6.13
N ARG A 99 1.38 -6.82 5.83
CA ARG A 99 1.59 -7.47 4.54
C ARG A 99 0.24 -7.58 3.85
N ASP A 100 0.17 -7.15 2.59
CA ASP A 100 -1.06 -7.31 1.83
C ASP A 100 -1.20 -8.77 1.36
N SER A 101 -2.34 -9.11 0.75
CA SER A 101 -2.60 -10.48 0.32
C SER A 101 -1.76 -10.91 -0.88
N PHE A 102 -0.97 -10.01 -1.46
CA PHE A 102 -0.07 -10.31 -2.59
C PHE A 102 1.38 -10.42 -2.15
N GLY A 103 1.65 -10.22 -0.85
CA GLY A 103 2.99 -10.34 -0.29
C GLY A 103 3.78 -9.05 -0.21
N ASN A 104 3.22 -7.92 -0.63
CA ASN A 104 3.88 -6.63 -0.45
C ASN A 104 3.84 -6.21 1.01
N VAL A 105 4.92 -5.61 1.48
CA VAL A 105 5.02 -5.11 2.85
C VAL A 105 4.80 -3.60 2.84
N TRP A 106 3.89 -3.15 3.68
CA TRP A 106 3.56 -1.74 3.81
C TRP A 106 3.92 -1.29 5.22
N TYR A 107 4.91 -0.41 5.33
CA TYR A 107 5.23 0.25 6.59
C TYR A 107 4.55 1.61 6.61
N VAL A 108 3.91 1.93 7.72
CA VAL A 108 3.20 3.21 7.89
C VAL A 108 3.77 3.93 9.10
N GLU A 109 3.91 5.24 9.00
CA GLU A 109 4.46 6.03 10.10
C GLU A 109 3.80 7.39 10.19
N THR A 110 3.57 7.84 11.44
CA THR A 110 3.19 9.21 11.75
C THR A 110 4.33 9.84 12.52
N TYR A 111 4.86 10.95 12.01
CA TYR A 111 5.93 11.69 12.69
C TYR A 111 5.30 12.56 13.78
N GLN A 112 5.81 12.43 15.01
CA GLN A 112 5.24 13.08 16.19
C GLN A 112 6.16 14.16 16.76
N GLY A 113 7.29 14.36 16.14
CA GLY A 113 8.27 15.35 16.55
C GLY A 113 7.93 16.75 16.07
#